data_1919094279bcb294f3ee17dfbb243a3f
#
_entry.id   1919094279bcb294f3ee17dfbb243a3f
#
_cell.length_a   1.000
_cell.length_b   1.000
_cell.length_c   1.000
_cell.angle_alpha   90.00
_cell.angle_beta   90.00
_cell.angle_gamma   90.00
#
_symmetry.space_group_name_H-M   'P 1'
#
loop_
_entity.id
_entity.type
_entity.pdbx_description
1 polymer ?
#
loop_
_entity_poly.entity_id
_entity_poly.type
_entity_poly.pdbx_seq_one_letter_code
_entity_poly.pdbx_strand_id
1 'polypeptide(L)'
;MSPDAPLRIALFSEVYWPMVSGVGVTLLRLTEALQARGHQVRVYSATYPLPPEGDRPEVRRSPSVPFFLYPDVQWAFPRLRDVVEDLSRFRPDVVHVATEFSLGIAGVKAARQLSVPIVASAHTDYDQYAVRYGVTWALRAGWHYLRWFYGQAHRVLCPSRIYEEHLHSRGVTHTGVWSRGVDPGEFHPRFLSEAYRARFGVGANDLLVTYIGRIAREKNMELLLRAWETLVGSRGGAQLVLVGRGPLEDEIRRRELPGVHVTGLMKGRELAEAYASADIFTFPSPTETFGNSLLEAMGSGLPSLVAAAGGVLEFAEHGRNAWLVAPNSTEAITDGLGRLLADAALRRRLAEGALQTAGERRWDVVYDRLVADYRAAASSRVIRAA
;
A
#
# COMPACT_ATOMS: atom_id res chain seq x y z
N MET A 1 -16.76 -16.96 -22.54
CA MET A 1 -15.32 -16.83 -22.75
C MET A 1 -14.62 -18.08 -22.23
N SER A 2 -13.60 -18.60 -22.93
CA SER A 2 -12.77 -19.69 -22.38
C SER A 2 -12.14 -19.23 -21.06
N PRO A 3 -12.04 -20.11 -20.02
CA PRO A 3 -11.43 -19.77 -18.74
C PRO A 3 -10.00 -19.20 -18.85
N ASP A 4 -9.29 -19.58 -19.89
CA ASP A 4 -7.88 -19.21 -20.09
C ASP A 4 -7.66 -18.10 -21.14
N ALA A 5 -8.73 -17.55 -21.74
CA ALA A 5 -8.59 -16.51 -22.76
C ALA A 5 -7.97 -15.23 -22.15
N PRO A 6 -7.00 -14.59 -22.85
CA PRO A 6 -6.47 -13.29 -22.45
C PRO A 6 -7.58 -12.23 -22.35
N LEU A 7 -7.53 -11.43 -21.28
CA LEU A 7 -8.42 -10.29 -21.08
C LEU A 7 -7.76 -8.99 -21.58
N ARG A 8 -8.59 -8.05 -22.02
CA ARG A 8 -8.23 -6.64 -22.22
C ARG A 8 -8.75 -5.82 -21.06
N ILE A 9 -7.87 -5.22 -20.29
CA ILE A 9 -8.19 -4.51 -19.05
C ILE A 9 -7.81 -3.04 -19.21
N ALA A 10 -8.75 -2.14 -18.99
CA ALA A 10 -8.49 -0.70 -18.96
C ALA A 10 -8.48 -0.22 -17.50
N LEU A 11 -7.33 0.21 -17.00
CA LEU A 11 -7.11 0.67 -15.63
C LEU A 11 -7.11 2.19 -15.57
N PHE A 12 -7.90 2.78 -14.66
CA PHE A 12 -7.97 4.23 -14.43
C PHE A 12 -7.50 4.58 -13.04
N SER A 13 -6.46 5.42 -12.93
CA SER A 13 -5.91 5.87 -11.66
C SER A 13 -5.14 7.18 -11.80
N GLU A 14 -5.41 8.16 -10.94
CA GLU A 14 -4.55 9.34 -10.78
C GLU A 14 -3.18 8.94 -10.25
N VAL A 15 -3.13 7.90 -9.40
CA VAL A 15 -1.92 7.43 -8.73
C VAL A 15 -1.36 6.21 -9.45
N TYR A 16 -0.31 6.42 -10.21
CA TYR A 16 0.39 5.38 -10.95
C TYR A 16 1.88 5.74 -11.12
N TRP A 17 2.70 4.79 -11.59
CA TRP A 17 4.10 5.07 -11.94
C TRP A 17 4.23 6.37 -12.77
N PRO A 18 5.25 7.22 -12.54
CA PRO A 18 6.42 7.03 -11.68
C PRO A 18 6.21 7.43 -10.21
N MET A 19 5.00 7.83 -9.81
CA MET A 19 4.70 8.16 -8.43
C MET A 19 4.87 6.93 -7.50
N VAL A 20 5.67 7.09 -6.44
CA VAL A 20 5.89 6.04 -5.44
C VAL A 20 4.93 6.23 -4.28
N SER A 21 3.94 5.36 -4.21
CA SER A 21 2.99 5.25 -3.10
C SER A 21 2.52 3.80 -2.98
N GLY A 22 1.94 3.41 -1.86
CA GLY A 22 1.41 2.05 -1.68
C GLY A 22 0.42 1.63 -2.77
N VAL A 23 -0.45 2.56 -3.19
CA VAL A 23 -1.41 2.34 -4.29
C VAL A 23 -0.68 2.25 -5.63
N GLY A 24 0.21 3.22 -5.93
CA GLY A 24 0.95 3.26 -7.19
C GLY A 24 1.79 2.01 -7.42
N VAL A 25 2.51 1.55 -6.41
CA VAL A 25 3.30 0.30 -6.46
C VAL A 25 2.39 -0.91 -6.66
N THR A 26 1.26 -0.99 -5.96
CA THR A 26 0.29 -2.09 -6.12
C THR A 26 -0.26 -2.16 -7.54
N LEU A 27 -0.63 -1.01 -8.14
CA LEU A 27 -1.18 -0.95 -9.49
C LEU A 27 -0.12 -1.23 -10.57
N LEU A 28 1.13 -0.80 -10.35
CA LEU A 28 2.25 -1.12 -11.24
C LEU A 28 2.50 -2.64 -11.24
N ARG A 29 2.64 -3.25 -10.07
CA ARG A 29 2.80 -4.71 -9.94
C ARG A 29 1.64 -5.48 -10.55
N LEU A 30 0.40 -4.99 -10.36
CA LEU A 30 -0.78 -5.56 -11.02
C LEU A 30 -0.64 -5.54 -12.54
N THR A 31 -0.28 -4.39 -13.11
CA THR A 31 -0.13 -4.26 -14.56
C THR A 31 0.92 -5.23 -15.11
N GLU A 32 2.09 -5.30 -14.48
CA GLU A 32 3.17 -6.20 -14.85
C GLU A 32 2.77 -7.68 -14.72
N ALA A 33 2.08 -8.04 -13.64
CA ALA A 33 1.61 -9.41 -13.43
C ALA A 33 0.53 -9.84 -14.42
N LEU A 34 -0.36 -8.94 -14.82
CA LEU A 34 -1.37 -9.19 -15.85
C LEU A 34 -0.74 -9.36 -17.22
N GLN A 35 0.23 -8.51 -17.58
CA GLN A 35 0.96 -8.61 -18.83
C GLN A 35 1.79 -9.90 -18.90
N ALA A 36 2.46 -10.28 -17.81
CA ALA A 36 3.19 -11.55 -17.72
C ALA A 36 2.28 -12.79 -17.87
N ARG A 37 1.00 -12.66 -17.55
CA ARG A 37 -0.04 -13.70 -17.76
C ARG A 37 -0.69 -13.65 -19.16
N GLY A 38 -0.18 -12.79 -20.05
CA GLY A 38 -0.67 -12.64 -21.42
C GLY A 38 -1.89 -11.73 -21.57
N HIS A 39 -2.35 -11.08 -20.51
CA HIS A 39 -3.43 -10.09 -20.60
C HIS A 39 -2.93 -8.78 -21.22
N GLN A 40 -3.83 -8.06 -21.91
CA GLN A 40 -3.53 -6.73 -22.44
C GLN A 40 -4.02 -5.69 -21.44
N VAL A 41 -3.13 -4.79 -21.02
CA VAL A 41 -3.48 -3.73 -20.06
C VAL A 41 -3.27 -2.38 -20.74
N ARG A 42 -4.23 -1.47 -20.55
CA ARG A 42 -4.12 -0.05 -20.87
C ARG A 42 -4.39 0.77 -19.63
N VAL A 43 -3.47 1.66 -19.28
CA VAL A 43 -3.55 2.46 -18.06
C VAL A 43 -3.82 3.92 -18.42
N TYR A 44 -4.85 4.52 -17.85
CA TYR A 44 -5.14 5.95 -17.94
C TYR A 44 -4.72 6.60 -16.63
N SER A 45 -3.73 7.52 -16.71
CA SER A 45 -3.16 8.14 -15.51
C SER A 45 -2.90 9.62 -15.70
N ALA A 46 -2.64 10.32 -14.59
CA ALA A 46 -2.21 11.69 -14.57
C ALA A 46 -0.79 11.86 -15.17
N THR A 47 -0.46 13.05 -15.64
CA THR A 47 0.90 13.38 -16.06
C THR A 47 1.77 13.65 -14.83
N TYR A 48 2.91 12.97 -14.77
CA TYR A 48 3.96 13.15 -13.76
C TYR A 48 5.27 13.45 -14.47
N PRO A 49 6.25 14.08 -13.78
CA PRO A 49 7.62 14.13 -14.29
C PRO A 49 8.12 12.70 -14.54
N LEU A 50 8.55 12.43 -15.78
CA LEU A 50 9.01 11.12 -16.18
C LEU A 50 10.53 10.98 -15.93
N PRO A 51 11.01 9.77 -15.63
CA PRO A 51 12.42 9.50 -15.58
C PRO A 51 13.04 9.49 -16.98
N PRO A 52 14.38 9.50 -17.10
CA PRO A 52 15.10 9.58 -18.38
C PRO A 52 14.75 8.48 -19.39
N GLU A 53 14.39 7.28 -18.92
CA GLU A 53 13.95 6.15 -19.73
C GLU A 53 12.58 6.34 -20.41
N GLY A 54 11.89 7.41 -20.09
CA GLY A 54 10.60 7.76 -20.69
C GLY A 54 9.39 7.10 -20.06
N ASP A 55 8.25 7.10 -20.76
CA ASP A 55 6.99 6.55 -20.26
C ASP A 55 6.78 5.08 -20.68
N ARG A 56 5.92 4.40 -19.97
CA ARG A 56 5.53 3.01 -20.26
C ARG A 56 4.53 2.96 -21.42
N PRO A 57 4.66 2.02 -22.37
CA PRO A 57 3.87 2.03 -23.60
C PRO A 57 2.37 1.81 -23.38
N GLU A 58 1.99 1.12 -22.31
CA GLU A 58 0.60 0.88 -21.94
C GLU A 58 -0.10 2.11 -21.37
N VAL A 59 0.63 3.18 -20.98
CA VAL A 59 0.07 4.34 -20.27
C VAL A 59 -0.44 5.40 -21.25
N ARG A 60 -1.59 5.98 -20.91
CA ARG A 60 -2.20 7.15 -21.54
C ARG A 60 -2.28 8.27 -20.52
N ARG A 61 -1.49 9.33 -20.70
CA ARG A 61 -1.43 10.45 -19.77
C ARG A 61 -2.49 11.50 -20.09
N SER A 62 -3.15 11.96 -19.02
CA SER A 62 -4.02 13.14 -19.08
C SER A 62 -3.29 14.35 -18.50
N PRO A 63 -3.48 15.57 -19.06
CA PRO A 63 -2.97 16.78 -18.44
C PRO A 63 -3.40 16.88 -16.99
N SER A 64 -2.52 17.38 -16.12
CA SER A 64 -2.76 17.40 -14.69
C SER A 64 -2.04 18.54 -13.99
N VAL A 65 -2.49 18.88 -12.77
CA VAL A 65 -1.86 19.82 -11.85
C VAL A 65 -1.71 19.19 -10.48
N PRO A 66 -0.74 19.63 -9.67
CA PRO A 66 -0.64 19.16 -8.28
C PRO A 66 -1.94 19.39 -7.50
N PHE A 67 -2.37 18.38 -6.75
CA PHE A 67 -3.55 18.52 -5.91
C PHE A 67 -3.23 19.35 -4.67
N PHE A 68 -3.96 20.43 -4.42
CA PHE A 68 -3.61 21.44 -3.43
C PHE A 68 -3.53 20.92 -1.98
N LEU A 69 -4.33 19.89 -1.62
CA LEU A 69 -4.28 19.26 -0.29
C LEU A 69 -3.17 18.21 -0.17
N TYR A 70 -2.69 17.68 -1.29
CA TYR A 70 -1.71 16.62 -1.34
C TYR A 70 -0.88 16.73 -2.63
N PRO A 71 0.14 17.64 -2.66
CA PRO A 71 0.86 18.02 -3.89
C PRO A 71 1.57 16.88 -4.62
N ASP A 72 1.88 15.78 -3.91
CA ASP A 72 2.45 14.57 -4.51
C ASP A 72 1.47 13.88 -5.47
N VAL A 73 0.16 14.07 -5.30
CA VAL A 73 -0.88 13.54 -6.17
C VAL A 73 -1.25 14.58 -7.23
N GLN A 74 -1.35 14.14 -8.47
CA GLN A 74 -1.76 14.98 -9.59
C GLN A 74 -3.26 14.86 -9.84
N TRP A 75 -3.96 15.99 -9.91
CA TRP A 75 -5.35 16.07 -10.36
C TRP A 75 -5.39 16.13 -11.88
N ALA A 76 -5.97 15.11 -12.50
CA ALA A 76 -6.01 14.98 -13.96
C ALA A 76 -7.25 15.65 -14.58
N PHE A 77 -7.11 16.07 -15.84
CA PHE A 77 -8.18 16.64 -16.65
C PHE A 77 -8.39 15.81 -17.94
N PRO A 78 -8.94 14.58 -17.83
CA PRO A 78 -9.18 13.74 -19.00
C PRO A 78 -10.28 14.31 -19.88
N ARG A 79 -10.06 14.34 -21.20
CA ARG A 79 -11.10 14.65 -22.17
C ARG A 79 -11.92 13.38 -22.43
N LEU A 80 -13.17 13.36 -22.00
CA LEU A 80 -14.03 12.17 -22.09
C LEU A 80 -14.12 11.62 -23.52
N ARG A 81 -14.21 12.49 -24.54
CA ARG A 81 -14.24 12.08 -25.94
C ARG A 81 -13.00 11.26 -26.34
N ASP A 82 -11.82 11.73 -25.98
CA ASP A 82 -10.56 11.06 -26.33
C ASP A 82 -10.44 9.71 -25.61
N VAL A 83 -10.90 9.65 -24.35
CA VAL A 83 -10.96 8.40 -23.56
C VAL A 83 -11.92 7.40 -24.20
N VAL A 84 -13.12 7.82 -24.59
CA VAL A 84 -14.13 6.95 -25.25
C VAL A 84 -13.60 6.44 -26.59
N GLU A 85 -12.99 7.31 -27.40
CA GLU A 85 -12.41 6.94 -28.69
C GLU A 85 -11.28 5.92 -28.53
N ASP A 86 -10.35 6.12 -27.60
CA ASP A 86 -9.26 5.20 -27.35
C ASP A 86 -9.77 3.85 -26.78
N LEU A 87 -10.75 3.87 -25.86
CA LEU A 87 -11.37 2.64 -25.34
C LEU A 87 -12.14 1.87 -26.42
N SER A 88 -12.81 2.58 -27.35
CA SER A 88 -13.54 1.94 -28.44
C SER A 88 -12.60 1.16 -29.39
N ARG A 89 -11.39 1.66 -29.59
CA ARG A 89 -10.31 0.97 -30.35
C ARG A 89 -9.70 -0.18 -29.55
N PHE A 90 -9.48 0.04 -28.25
CA PHE A 90 -8.88 -0.97 -27.36
C PHE A 90 -9.83 -2.13 -27.08
N ARG A 91 -11.16 -1.88 -27.05
CA ARG A 91 -12.22 -2.87 -26.78
C ARG A 91 -11.96 -3.65 -25.50
N PRO A 92 -11.92 -3.00 -24.33
CA PRO A 92 -11.67 -3.70 -23.08
C PRO A 92 -12.82 -4.65 -22.72
N ASP A 93 -12.47 -5.77 -22.10
CA ASP A 93 -13.43 -6.71 -21.51
C ASP A 93 -13.93 -6.21 -20.15
N VAL A 94 -13.09 -5.43 -19.45
CA VAL A 94 -13.40 -4.82 -18.16
C VAL A 94 -12.68 -3.47 -18.01
N VAL A 95 -13.35 -2.52 -17.37
CA VAL A 95 -12.75 -1.27 -16.89
C VAL A 95 -12.54 -1.38 -15.39
N HIS A 96 -11.31 -1.18 -14.93
CA HIS A 96 -10.97 -1.12 -13.52
C HIS A 96 -10.70 0.34 -13.12
N VAL A 97 -11.49 0.88 -12.19
CA VAL A 97 -11.31 2.23 -11.63
C VAL A 97 -10.70 2.11 -10.24
N ALA A 98 -9.47 2.62 -10.08
CA ALA A 98 -8.69 2.46 -8.85
C ALA A 98 -8.56 3.77 -8.03
N THR A 99 -9.11 4.86 -8.54
CA THR A 99 -9.26 6.13 -7.81
C THR A 99 -10.61 6.75 -8.12
N GLU A 100 -11.16 7.46 -7.15
CA GLU A 100 -12.51 8.01 -7.19
C GLU A 100 -12.57 9.45 -7.73
N PHE A 101 -11.47 9.93 -8.32
CA PHE A 101 -11.36 11.30 -8.81
C PHE A 101 -11.70 11.41 -10.31
N SER A 102 -11.16 12.41 -10.96
CA SER A 102 -11.52 12.77 -12.34
C SER A 102 -11.29 11.66 -13.37
N LEU A 103 -10.18 10.90 -13.24
CA LEU A 103 -9.90 9.75 -14.12
C LEU A 103 -10.86 8.60 -13.85
N GLY A 104 -11.14 8.30 -12.58
CA GLY A 104 -12.14 7.28 -12.22
C GLY A 104 -13.52 7.64 -12.77
N ILE A 105 -13.94 8.90 -12.63
CA ILE A 105 -15.21 9.40 -13.22
C ILE A 105 -15.21 9.26 -14.74
N ALA A 106 -14.11 9.62 -15.41
CA ALA A 106 -13.99 9.47 -16.86
C ALA A 106 -14.06 8.00 -17.28
N GLY A 107 -13.40 7.11 -16.53
CA GLY A 107 -13.47 5.66 -16.74
C GLY A 107 -14.88 5.10 -16.60
N VAL A 108 -15.59 5.49 -15.54
CA VAL A 108 -17.01 5.11 -15.32
C VAL A 108 -17.90 5.60 -16.46
N LYS A 109 -17.79 6.87 -16.86
CA LYS A 109 -18.61 7.44 -17.95
C LYS A 109 -18.33 6.76 -19.29
N ALA A 110 -17.04 6.56 -19.62
CA ALA A 110 -16.65 5.91 -20.88
C ALA A 110 -17.07 4.44 -20.90
N ALA A 111 -16.89 3.70 -19.83
CA ALA A 111 -17.34 2.31 -19.70
C ALA A 111 -18.84 2.16 -19.89
N ARG A 112 -19.65 3.07 -19.31
CA ARG A 112 -21.11 3.08 -19.48
C ARG A 112 -21.52 3.35 -20.92
N GLN A 113 -20.90 4.34 -21.60
CA GLN A 113 -21.17 4.64 -23.00
C GLN A 113 -20.89 3.44 -23.93
N LEU A 114 -19.84 2.67 -23.59
CA LEU A 114 -19.43 1.51 -24.37
C LEU A 114 -20.02 0.19 -23.86
N SER A 115 -20.88 0.25 -22.83
CA SER A 115 -21.47 -0.92 -22.16
C SER A 115 -20.41 -1.94 -21.69
N VAL A 116 -19.25 -1.45 -21.20
CA VAL A 116 -18.18 -2.29 -20.63
C VAL A 116 -18.40 -2.42 -19.11
N PRO A 117 -18.28 -3.63 -18.53
CA PRO A 117 -18.41 -3.83 -17.09
C PRO A 117 -17.29 -3.11 -16.33
N ILE A 118 -17.63 -2.65 -15.11
CA ILE A 118 -16.74 -1.87 -14.24
C ILE A 118 -16.44 -2.67 -12.99
N VAL A 119 -15.15 -2.76 -12.64
CA VAL A 119 -14.67 -3.15 -11.31
C VAL A 119 -14.05 -1.90 -10.68
N ALA A 120 -14.37 -1.61 -9.43
CA ALA A 120 -13.73 -0.54 -8.68
C ALA A 120 -12.81 -1.11 -7.61
N SER A 121 -11.79 -0.36 -7.19
CA SER A 121 -11.02 -0.71 -6.00
C SER A 121 -10.89 0.48 -5.06
N ALA A 122 -11.19 0.24 -3.79
CA ALA A 122 -11.12 1.21 -2.70
C ALA A 122 -9.80 1.01 -1.94
N HIS A 123 -8.95 2.04 -1.96
CA HIS A 123 -7.61 1.97 -1.39
C HIS A 123 -7.41 2.92 -0.20
N THR A 124 -8.30 3.88 -0.01
CA THR A 124 -8.14 4.99 0.93
C THR A 124 -9.24 5.00 1.98
N ASP A 125 -8.87 5.01 3.25
CA ASP A 125 -9.80 5.24 4.36
C ASP A 125 -10.06 6.76 4.50
N TYR A 126 -11.13 7.20 3.84
CA TYR A 126 -11.50 8.61 3.82
C TYR A 126 -11.97 9.15 5.18
N ASP A 127 -12.48 8.29 6.06
CA ASP A 127 -12.89 8.71 7.41
C ASP A 127 -11.68 9.12 8.23
N GLN A 128 -10.63 8.32 8.20
CA GLN A 128 -9.38 8.65 8.90
C GLN A 128 -8.69 9.88 8.31
N TYR A 129 -8.70 10.02 6.98
CA TYR A 129 -8.18 11.23 6.34
C TYR A 129 -8.97 12.47 6.73
N ALA A 130 -10.30 12.42 6.75
CA ALA A 130 -11.14 13.56 7.12
C ALA A 130 -10.92 14.01 8.57
N VAL A 131 -10.79 13.06 9.51
CA VAL A 131 -10.43 13.37 10.92
C VAL A 131 -9.09 14.09 10.97
N ARG A 132 -8.11 13.58 10.24
CA ARG A 132 -6.75 14.09 10.26
C ARG A 132 -6.60 15.51 9.69
N TYR A 133 -7.29 15.78 8.57
CA TYR A 133 -7.25 17.09 7.91
C TYR A 133 -8.31 18.07 8.46
N GLY A 134 -9.05 17.69 9.50
CA GLY A 134 -10.06 18.54 10.13
C GLY A 134 -11.28 18.81 9.23
N VAL A 135 -11.54 17.94 8.24
CA VAL A 135 -12.65 18.09 7.26
C VAL A 135 -13.79 17.10 7.51
N THR A 136 -13.98 16.69 8.76
CA THR A 136 -15.04 15.73 9.15
C THR A 136 -16.45 16.19 8.79
N TRP A 137 -16.67 17.51 8.70
CA TRP A 137 -17.93 18.12 8.25
C TRP A 137 -18.30 17.69 6.82
N ALA A 138 -17.32 17.39 5.98
CA ALA A 138 -17.52 16.96 4.60
C ALA A 138 -17.83 15.45 4.45
N LEU A 139 -17.64 14.64 5.50
CA LEU A 139 -17.77 13.18 5.45
C LEU A 139 -19.12 12.71 4.91
N ARG A 140 -20.22 13.37 5.35
CA ARG A 140 -21.56 12.97 4.88
C ARG A 140 -21.72 13.13 3.37
N ALA A 141 -21.28 14.25 2.83
CA ALA A 141 -21.32 14.52 1.39
C ALA A 141 -20.34 13.61 0.64
N GLY A 142 -19.12 13.41 1.19
CA GLY A 142 -18.11 12.50 0.66
C GLY A 142 -18.63 11.07 0.51
N TRP A 143 -19.27 10.52 1.55
CA TRP A 143 -19.86 9.19 1.49
C TRP A 143 -21.10 9.10 0.59
N HIS A 144 -21.85 10.18 0.42
CA HIS A 144 -22.91 10.21 -0.59
C HIS A 144 -22.33 10.07 -2.01
N TYR A 145 -21.25 10.80 -2.29
CA TYR A 145 -20.52 10.71 -3.55
C TYR A 145 -19.88 9.31 -3.73
N LEU A 146 -19.20 8.77 -2.74
CA LEU A 146 -18.54 7.46 -2.81
C LEU A 146 -19.54 6.33 -3.03
N ARG A 147 -20.71 6.35 -2.36
CA ARG A 147 -21.77 5.38 -2.61
C ARG A 147 -22.28 5.46 -4.06
N TRP A 148 -22.48 6.67 -4.57
CA TRP A 148 -22.83 6.85 -5.97
C TRP A 148 -21.75 6.29 -6.90
N PHE A 149 -20.49 6.62 -6.66
CA PHE A 149 -19.35 6.20 -7.49
C PHE A 149 -19.20 4.68 -7.49
N TYR A 150 -19.12 4.08 -6.31
CA TYR A 150 -18.99 2.63 -6.18
C TYR A 150 -20.23 1.88 -6.69
N GLY A 151 -21.41 2.47 -6.55
CA GLY A 151 -22.65 1.92 -7.11
C GLY A 151 -22.68 1.80 -8.64
N GLN A 152 -21.71 2.41 -9.36
CA GLN A 152 -21.53 2.22 -10.81
C GLN A 152 -20.78 0.93 -11.15
N ALA A 153 -20.08 0.33 -10.21
CA ALA A 153 -19.28 -0.86 -10.43
C ALA A 153 -20.10 -2.15 -10.24
N HIS A 154 -19.70 -3.21 -10.90
CA HIS A 154 -20.23 -4.56 -10.69
C HIS A 154 -19.70 -5.17 -9.39
N ARG A 155 -18.48 -4.80 -9.02
CA ARG A 155 -17.83 -5.20 -7.77
C ARG A 155 -16.86 -4.12 -7.31
N VAL A 156 -16.80 -3.90 -6.00
CA VAL A 156 -15.84 -3.00 -5.34
C VAL A 156 -14.84 -3.85 -4.57
N LEU A 157 -13.58 -3.79 -4.96
CA LEU A 157 -12.50 -4.54 -4.35
C LEU A 157 -11.82 -3.71 -3.27
N CYS A 158 -11.53 -4.30 -2.13
CA CYS A 158 -10.85 -3.63 -1.02
C CYS A 158 -9.72 -4.50 -0.45
N PRO A 159 -8.71 -3.90 0.23
CA PRO A 159 -7.47 -4.60 0.57
C PRO A 159 -7.61 -5.62 1.72
N SER A 160 -8.62 -5.51 2.58
CA SER A 160 -8.80 -6.36 3.76
C SER A 160 -10.27 -6.54 4.10
N ARG A 161 -10.60 -7.59 4.87
CA ARG A 161 -11.96 -7.82 5.39
C ARG A 161 -12.40 -6.71 6.34
N ILE A 162 -11.48 -6.22 7.17
CA ILE A 162 -11.75 -5.10 8.08
C ILE A 162 -12.19 -3.87 7.29
N TYR A 163 -11.52 -3.58 6.17
CA TYR A 163 -11.93 -2.46 5.33
C TYR A 163 -13.20 -2.77 4.53
N GLU A 164 -13.47 -4.02 4.19
CA GLU A 164 -14.75 -4.47 3.62
C GLU A 164 -15.91 -4.21 4.57
N GLU A 165 -15.79 -4.58 5.84
CA GLU A 165 -16.79 -4.30 6.89
C GLU A 165 -17.01 -2.78 7.06
N HIS A 166 -15.94 -1.99 6.99
CA HIS A 166 -16.05 -0.54 6.99
C HIS A 166 -16.88 -0.03 5.81
N LEU A 167 -16.61 -0.50 4.58
CA LEU A 167 -17.39 -0.15 3.39
C LEU A 167 -18.86 -0.56 3.53
N HIS A 168 -19.14 -1.75 4.10
CA HIS A 168 -20.49 -2.21 4.39
C HIS A 168 -21.21 -1.28 5.37
N SER A 169 -20.56 -0.84 6.45
CA SER A 169 -21.11 0.11 7.40
C SER A 169 -21.46 1.47 6.78
N ARG A 170 -20.82 1.79 5.65
CA ARG A 170 -21.04 3.00 4.85
C ARG A 170 -22.03 2.79 3.70
N GLY A 171 -22.60 1.58 3.57
CA GLY A 171 -23.64 1.25 2.58
C GLY A 171 -23.12 0.83 1.20
N VAL A 172 -21.87 0.40 1.11
CA VAL A 172 -21.28 -0.22 -0.09
C VAL A 172 -21.22 -1.73 0.13
N THR A 173 -22.14 -2.51 -0.46
CA THR A 173 -22.36 -3.93 -0.09
C THR A 173 -21.92 -4.94 -1.13
N HIS A 174 -21.66 -4.54 -2.38
CA HIS A 174 -21.22 -5.42 -3.47
C HIS A 174 -19.69 -5.46 -3.57
N THR A 175 -19.07 -5.87 -2.47
CA THR A 175 -17.63 -5.82 -2.25
C THR A 175 -16.94 -7.17 -2.43
N GLY A 176 -15.63 -7.15 -2.44
CA GLY A 176 -14.77 -8.32 -2.40
C GLY A 176 -13.37 -7.95 -1.94
N VAL A 177 -12.65 -8.90 -1.36
CA VAL A 177 -11.30 -8.66 -0.88
C VAL A 177 -10.28 -8.92 -1.98
N TRP A 178 -9.59 -7.86 -2.39
CA TRP A 178 -8.36 -7.92 -3.17
C TRP A 178 -7.19 -7.63 -2.23
N SER A 179 -6.72 -8.68 -1.57
CA SER A 179 -5.62 -8.63 -0.60
C SER A 179 -4.29 -8.24 -1.25
N ARG A 180 -3.24 -8.22 -0.44
CA ARG A 180 -1.86 -7.96 -0.90
C ARG A 180 -1.03 -9.21 -0.69
N GLY A 181 0.02 -9.31 -1.49
CA GLY A 181 1.02 -10.37 -1.39
C GLY A 181 2.41 -9.80 -1.15
N VAL A 182 3.35 -10.68 -0.88
CA VAL A 182 4.78 -10.40 -0.85
C VAL A 182 5.49 -11.29 -1.87
N ASP A 183 6.56 -10.76 -2.47
CA ASP A 183 7.43 -11.53 -3.35
C ASP A 183 8.68 -11.99 -2.58
N PRO A 184 8.83 -13.31 -2.35
CA PRO A 184 10.03 -13.83 -1.71
C PRO A 184 11.31 -13.67 -2.57
N GLY A 185 11.16 -13.34 -3.85
CA GLY A 185 12.26 -12.93 -4.72
C GLY A 185 12.84 -11.57 -4.35
N GLU A 186 11.98 -10.65 -3.83
CA GLU A 186 12.36 -9.30 -3.44
C GLU A 186 12.59 -9.16 -1.93
N PHE A 187 11.78 -9.81 -1.08
CA PHE A 187 11.84 -9.70 0.38
C PHE A 187 12.12 -11.07 1.00
N HIS A 188 13.35 -11.26 1.47
CA HIS A 188 13.81 -12.52 2.03
C HIS A 188 15.03 -12.30 2.94
N PRO A 189 15.23 -13.07 4.02
CA PRO A 189 16.39 -12.95 4.93
C PRO A 189 17.76 -13.09 4.23
N ARG A 190 17.81 -13.76 3.06
CA ARG A 190 19.05 -13.90 2.25
C ARG A 190 19.67 -12.58 1.79
N PHE A 191 18.92 -11.48 1.87
CA PHE A 191 19.40 -10.15 1.50
C PHE A 191 20.07 -9.39 2.64
N LEU A 192 20.31 -10.04 3.79
CA LEU A 192 21.12 -9.48 4.88
C LEU A 192 22.46 -8.95 4.35
N SER A 193 22.80 -7.73 4.75
CA SER A 193 24.01 -7.02 4.33
C SER A 193 24.70 -6.42 5.54
N GLU A 194 25.86 -6.97 5.88
CA GLU A 194 26.72 -6.41 6.93
C GLU A 194 27.22 -5.00 6.56
N ALA A 195 27.41 -4.73 5.27
CA ALA A 195 27.76 -3.41 4.79
C ALA A 195 26.64 -2.38 5.04
N TYR A 196 25.36 -2.80 4.94
CA TYR A 196 24.24 -1.95 5.29
C TYR A 196 24.23 -1.63 6.80
N ARG A 197 24.45 -2.62 7.67
CA ARG A 197 24.53 -2.44 9.13
C ARG A 197 25.68 -1.50 9.52
N ALA A 198 26.85 -1.68 8.90
CA ALA A 198 28.03 -0.86 9.16
C ALA A 198 27.83 0.64 8.85
N ARG A 199 26.94 1.00 7.90
CA ARG A 199 26.60 2.41 7.60
C ARG A 199 26.05 3.17 8.81
N PHE A 200 25.47 2.46 9.77
CA PHE A 200 24.84 3.03 10.98
C PHE A 200 25.62 2.71 12.26
N GLY A 201 26.86 2.22 12.11
CA GLY A 201 27.71 1.88 13.25
C GLY A 201 27.20 0.67 14.06
N VAL A 202 26.37 -0.19 13.46
CA VAL A 202 25.80 -1.37 14.12
C VAL A 202 26.80 -2.52 14.06
N GLY A 203 27.33 -2.90 15.21
CA GLY A 203 28.26 -4.04 15.36
C GLY A 203 27.49 -5.39 15.52
N ALA A 204 28.27 -6.46 15.71
CA ALA A 204 27.75 -7.82 15.81
C ALA A 204 26.77 -8.04 16.98
N ASN A 205 26.93 -7.28 18.07
CA ASN A 205 26.11 -7.40 19.28
C ASN A 205 25.05 -6.29 19.40
N ASP A 206 25.06 -5.33 18.48
CA ASP A 206 24.11 -4.23 18.46
C ASP A 206 22.85 -4.60 17.68
N LEU A 207 21.74 -3.94 18.00
CA LEU A 207 20.46 -4.17 17.33
C LEU A 207 20.12 -3.03 16.39
N LEU A 208 19.66 -3.38 15.19
CA LEU A 208 19.13 -2.45 14.21
C LEU A 208 17.61 -2.52 14.21
N VAL A 209 16.98 -1.44 14.66
CA VAL A 209 15.55 -1.24 14.59
C VAL A 209 15.24 -0.44 13.32
N THR A 210 14.24 -0.86 12.54
CA THR A 210 13.88 -0.13 11.32
C THR A 210 12.41 0.21 11.28
N TYR A 211 12.11 1.37 10.72
CA TYR A 211 10.80 1.78 10.22
C TYR A 211 10.92 2.03 8.72
N ILE A 212 10.00 1.49 7.93
CA ILE A 212 9.97 1.69 6.48
C ILE A 212 8.59 2.12 6.06
N GLY A 213 8.48 3.35 5.55
CA GLY A 213 7.21 3.94 5.16
C GLY A 213 7.26 5.46 5.05
N ARG A 214 6.09 6.08 4.85
CA ARG A 214 5.97 7.53 4.81
C ARG A 214 6.25 8.14 6.18
N ILE A 215 7.18 9.10 6.24
CA ILE A 215 7.54 9.81 7.47
C ILE A 215 6.56 10.95 7.70
N ALA A 216 5.44 10.64 8.37
CA ALA A 216 4.30 11.55 8.54
C ALA A 216 3.59 11.35 9.88
N ARG A 217 2.81 12.35 10.31
CA ARG A 217 2.13 12.34 11.62
C ARG A 217 1.18 11.15 11.78
N GLU A 218 0.45 10.76 10.70
CA GLU A 218 -0.49 9.62 10.72
C GLU A 218 0.19 8.28 10.96
N LYS A 219 1.50 8.22 10.77
CA LYS A 219 2.29 7.02 11.02
C LYS A 219 2.85 6.96 12.44
N ASN A 220 2.37 7.87 13.32
CA ASN A 220 2.79 7.96 14.72
C ASN A 220 4.31 8.09 14.91
N MET A 221 4.99 8.81 13.99
CA MET A 221 6.44 9.02 14.08
C MET A 221 6.85 9.66 15.40
N GLU A 222 6.09 10.66 15.87
CA GLU A 222 6.38 11.33 17.12
C GLU A 222 6.32 10.38 18.34
N LEU A 223 5.34 9.46 18.35
CA LEU A 223 5.23 8.48 19.44
C LEU A 223 6.37 7.48 19.41
N LEU A 224 6.81 7.04 18.20
CA LEU A 224 7.96 6.17 18.05
C LEU A 224 9.24 6.85 18.53
N LEU A 225 9.46 8.12 18.17
CA LEU A 225 10.66 8.85 18.56
C LEU A 225 10.72 9.09 20.07
N ARG A 226 9.61 9.46 20.71
CA ARG A 226 9.53 9.58 22.18
C ARG A 226 9.81 8.25 22.88
N ALA A 227 9.26 7.15 22.37
CA ALA A 227 9.55 5.82 22.89
C ALA A 227 11.03 5.48 22.75
N TRP A 228 11.65 5.83 21.61
CA TRP A 228 13.06 5.64 21.34
C TRP A 228 13.94 6.42 22.30
N GLU A 229 13.69 7.73 22.50
CA GLU A 229 14.42 8.60 23.44
C GLU A 229 14.41 8.03 24.87
N THR A 230 13.24 7.49 25.30
CA THR A 230 13.10 6.85 26.60
C THR A 230 13.97 5.59 26.74
N LEU A 231 14.10 4.79 25.67
CA LEU A 231 14.84 3.52 25.68
C LEU A 231 16.34 3.70 25.53
N VAL A 232 16.79 4.60 24.65
CA VAL A 232 18.21 4.84 24.38
C VAL A 232 18.90 5.50 25.58
N GLY A 233 18.22 6.35 26.34
CA GLY A 233 18.74 6.88 27.60
C GLY A 233 19.05 5.80 28.64
N SER A 234 18.50 4.59 28.50
CA SER A 234 18.67 3.47 29.43
C SER A 234 19.47 2.28 28.89
N ARG A 235 19.67 2.18 27.56
CA ARG A 235 20.32 1.02 26.90
C ARG A 235 21.11 1.47 25.69
N GLY A 236 22.45 1.46 25.76
CA GLY A 236 23.31 1.57 24.58
C GLY A 236 23.20 0.33 23.68
N GLY A 237 23.73 0.39 22.44
CA GLY A 237 23.84 -0.77 21.54
C GLY A 237 22.63 -1.02 20.64
N ALA A 238 21.80 -0.02 20.37
CA ALA A 238 20.76 -0.09 19.36
C ALA A 238 20.72 1.18 18.49
N GLN A 239 20.36 1.02 17.21
CA GLN A 239 20.17 2.10 16.26
C GLN A 239 18.76 2.01 15.66
N LEU A 240 18.12 3.16 15.40
CA LEU A 240 16.84 3.28 14.72
C LEU A 240 17.04 3.89 13.34
N VAL A 241 16.68 3.17 12.29
CA VAL A 241 16.74 3.64 10.90
C VAL A 241 15.35 3.89 10.37
N LEU A 242 15.08 5.13 9.94
CA LEU A 242 13.83 5.56 9.31
C LEU A 242 14.06 5.61 7.80
N VAL A 243 13.47 4.67 7.08
CA VAL A 243 13.52 4.58 5.61
C VAL A 243 12.25 5.13 5.01
N GLY A 244 12.35 6.18 4.20
CA GLY A 244 11.23 6.80 3.52
C GLY A 244 11.35 8.30 3.43
N ARG A 245 10.32 8.93 2.89
CA ARG A 245 10.14 10.38 2.81
C ARG A 245 8.81 10.80 3.39
N GLY A 246 8.68 12.07 3.70
CA GLY A 246 7.41 12.63 4.15
C GLY A 246 7.56 13.99 4.81
N PRO A 247 6.42 14.61 5.20
CA PRO A 247 6.40 15.97 5.73
C PRO A 247 7.21 16.18 7.02
N LEU A 248 7.51 15.11 7.76
CA LEU A 248 8.30 15.18 9.00
C LEU A 248 9.80 14.89 8.80
N GLU A 249 10.23 14.54 7.58
CA GLU A 249 11.62 14.13 7.32
C GLU A 249 12.63 15.19 7.79
N ASP A 250 12.49 16.45 7.31
CA ASP A 250 13.41 17.54 7.62
C ASP A 250 13.37 17.95 9.11
N GLU A 251 12.18 17.88 9.72
CA GLU A 251 12.01 18.14 11.15
C GLU A 251 12.77 17.13 11.99
N ILE A 252 12.62 15.82 11.67
CA ILE A 252 13.31 14.74 12.41
C ILE A 252 14.82 14.82 12.22
N ARG A 253 15.31 15.10 10.99
CA ARG A 253 16.74 15.28 10.74
C ARG A 253 17.36 16.40 11.58
N ARG A 254 16.65 17.55 11.71
CA ARG A 254 17.12 18.69 12.49
C ARG A 254 17.15 18.43 14.01
N ARG A 255 16.39 17.44 14.50
CA ARG A 255 16.38 17.08 15.94
C ARG A 255 17.67 16.37 16.38
N GLU A 256 18.45 15.80 15.45
CA GLU A 256 19.71 15.09 15.70
C GLU A 256 19.62 14.10 16.88
N LEU A 257 18.53 13.33 16.92
CA LEU A 257 18.27 12.40 18.02
C LEU A 257 19.31 11.27 18.06
N PRO A 258 19.87 10.95 19.25
CA PRO A 258 20.87 9.92 19.41
C PRO A 258 20.41 8.57 18.87
N GLY A 259 21.21 7.96 18.00
CA GLY A 259 20.95 6.64 17.41
C GLY A 259 19.77 6.62 16.42
N VAL A 260 19.31 7.78 15.92
CA VAL A 260 18.24 7.87 14.89
C VAL A 260 18.84 8.31 13.57
N HIS A 261 18.60 7.53 12.53
CA HIS A 261 19.10 7.79 11.17
C HIS A 261 17.93 7.89 10.19
N VAL A 262 17.89 8.95 9.38
CA VAL A 262 16.88 9.13 8.32
C VAL A 262 17.58 8.99 6.98
N THR A 263 17.21 7.98 6.20
CA THR A 263 17.92 7.63 4.96
C THR A 263 17.31 8.24 3.69
N GLY A 264 16.04 8.62 3.74
CA GLY A 264 15.27 8.91 2.54
C GLY A 264 14.67 7.65 1.91
N LEU A 265 14.21 7.77 0.67
CA LEU A 265 13.55 6.69 -0.05
C LEU A 265 14.57 5.66 -0.56
N MET A 266 14.34 4.39 -0.27
CA MET A 266 15.07 3.25 -0.84
C MET A 266 14.19 2.44 -1.76
N LYS A 267 14.77 1.75 -2.75
CA LYS A 267 14.07 0.91 -3.72
C LYS A 267 14.91 -0.34 -4.08
N GLY A 268 14.22 -1.35 -4.65
CA GLY A 268 14.86 -2.55 -5.19
C GLY A 268 15.79 -3.22 -4.16
N ARG A 269 17.02 -3.52 -4.55
CA ARG A 269 17.97 -4.23 -3.72
C ARG A 269 18.29 -3.51 -2.41
N GLU A 270 18.47 -2.19 -2.41
CA GLU A 270 18.75 -1.42 -1.21
C GLU A 270 17.60 -1.50 -0.19
N LEU A 271 16.36 -1.47 -0.65
CA LEU A 271 15.18 -1.66 0.20
C LEU A 271 15.12 -3.08 0.78
N ALA A 272 15.44 -4.10 -0.03
CA ALA A 272 15.48 -5.48 0.41
C ALA A 272 16.57 -5.68 1.50
N GLU A 273 17.73 -5.05 1.35
CA GLU A 273 18.79 -5.05 2.34
C GLU A 273 18.40 -4.31 3.62
N ALA A 274 17.65 -3.20 3.51
CA ALA A 274 17.16 -2.46 4.67
C ALA A 274 16.21 -3.30 5.54
N TYR A 275 15.32 -4.09 4.92
CA TYR A 275 14.50 -5.05 5.66
C TYR A 275 15.36 -6.18 6.23
N ALA A 276 16.09 -6.90 5.38
CA ALA A 276 16.77 -8.14 5.79
C ALA A 276 17.90 -7.93 6.79
N SER A 277 18.47 -6.72 6.88
CA SER A 277 19.57 -6.40 7.77
C SER A 277 19.15 -5.86 9.14
N ALA A 278 17.86 -5.59 9.33
CA ALA A 278 17.33 -5.17 10.61
C ALA A 278 17.08 -6.37 11.55
N ASP A 279 17.02 -6.10 12.85
CA ASP A 279 16.71 -7.08 13.90
C ASP A 279 15.26 -6.94 14.38
N ILE A 280 14.65 -5.75 14.23
CA ILE A 280 13.29 -5.45 14.64
C ILE A 280 12.69 -4.46 13.63
N PHE A 281 11.48 -4.72 13.19
CA PHE A 281 10.67 -3.79 12.43
C PHE A 281 9.65 -3.09 13.34
N THR A 282 9.48 -1.76 13.19
CA THR A 282 8.48 -0.99 13.92
C THR A 282 7.40 -0.47 12.98
N PHE A 283 6.15 -0.70 13.32
CA PHE A 283 5.00 -0.27 12.53
C PHE A 283 3.90 0.35 13.42
N PRO A 284 4.14 1.55 13.96
CA PRO A 284 3.25 2.19 14.94
C PRO A 284 2.01 2.84 14.33
N SER A 285 1.81 2.72 13.00
CA SER A 285 0.72 3.32 12.26
C SER A 285 -0.64 2.69 12.60
N PRO A 286 -1.63 3.46 13.06
CA PRO A 286 -2.98 2.95 13.31
C PRO A 286 -3.90 3.05 12.09
N THR A 287 -3.44 3.63 10.96
CA THR A 287 -4.27 4.07 9.84
C THR A 287 -4.07 3.25 8.56
N GLU A 288 -3.63 2.01 8.68
CA GLU A 288 -3.35 1.17 7.52
C GLU A 288 -4.61 0.49 7.01
N THR A 289 -4.86 0.56 5.71
CA THR A 289 -5.91 -0.23 5.07
C THR A 289 -5.50 -1.69 4.87
N PHE A 290 -4.18 -1.96 4.83
CA PHE A 290 -3.60 -3.31 4.79
C PHE A 290 -2.27 -3.41 5.54
N GLY A 291 -1.22 -2.65 5.15
CA GLY A 291 0.10 -2.68 5.77
C GLY A 291 1.14 -3.43 4.93
N ASN A 292 1.34 -3.03 3.68
CA ASN A 292 2.32 -3.66 2.78
C ASN A 292 3.72 -3.76 3.40
N SER A 293 4.21 -2.67 4.03
CA SER A 293 5.54 -2.66 4.65
C SER A 293 5.70 -3.69 5.77
N LEU A 294 4.62 -3.98 6.51
CA LEU A 294 4.65 -5.05 7.51
C LEU A 294 4.75 -6.42 6.83
N LEU A 295 4.02 -6.66 5.75
CA LEU A 295 4.10 -7.94 5.04
C LEU A 295 5.46 -8.15 4.37
N GLU A 296 6.09 -7.07 3.86
CA GLU A 296 7.47 -7.06 3.34
C GLU A 296 8.49 -7.37 4.45
N ALA A 297 8.31 -6.79 5.65
CA ALA A 297 9.11 -7.10 6.84
C ALA A 297 8.95 -8.58 7.24
N MET A 298 7.73 -9.10 7.23
CA MET A 298 7.47 -10.53 7.49
C MET A 298 8.13 -11.42 6.45
N GLY A 299 8.10 -11.06 5.16
CA GLY A 299 8.81 -11.75 4.08
C GLY A 299 10.32 -11.77 4.26
N SER A 300 10.85 -10.74 4.89
CA SER A 300 12.27 -10.63 5.26
C SER A 300 12.62 -11.27 6.60
N GLY A 301 11.66 -11.93 7.26
CA GLY A 301 11.87 -12.64 8.53
C GLY A 301 12.02 -11.71 9.73
N LEU A 302 11.47 -10.48 9.70
CA LEU A 302 11.62 -9.54 10.79
C LEU A 302 10.56 -9.71 11.88
N PRO A 303 10.96 -9.85 13.15
CA PRO A 303 10.07 -9.67 14.28
C PRO A 303 9.59 -8.21 14.31
N SER A 304 8.28 -8.01 14.39
CA SER A 304 7.67 -6.70 14.19
C SER A 304 6.90 -6.24 15.42
N LEU A 305 7.10 -4.96 15.82
CA LEU A 305 6.22 -4.24 16.74
C LEU A 305 5.17 -3.51 15.92
N VAL A 306 3.88 -3.76 16.18
CA VAL A 306 2.78 -3.30 15.33
C VAL A 306 1.66 -2.69 16.17
N ALA A 307 1.17 -1.52 15.78
CA ALA A 307 -0.05 -0.97 16.37
C ALA A 307 -1.26 -1.87 16.06
N ALA A 308 -2.02 -2.25 17.08
CA ALA A 308 -3.18 -3.14 16.95
C ALA A 308 -4.40 -2.39 16.37
N ALA A 309 -4.30 -1.94 15.10
CA ALA A 309 -5.37 -1.19 14.45
C ALA A 309 -5.32 -1.32 12.92
N GLY A 310 -6.49 -1.21 12.28
CA GLY A 310 -6.63 -1.19 10.83
C GLY A 310 -6.34 -2.54 10.16
N GLY A 311 -6.03 -2.49 8.86
CA GLY A 311 -5.91 -3.66 8.00
C GLY A 311 -4.77 -4.63 8.35
N VAL A 312 -3.81 -4.24 9.18
CA VAL A 312 -2.74 -5.14 9.65
C VAL A 312 -3.29 -6.31 10.46
N LEU A 313 -4.43 -6.14 11.15
CA LEU A 313 -5.09 -7.18 11.93
C LEU A 313 -5.68 -8.30 11.05
N GLU A 314 -5.69 -8.14 9.74
CA GLU A 314 -6.02 -9.21 8.79
C GLU A 314 -5.01 -10.37 8.83
N PHE A 315 -3.77 -10.10 9.26
CA PHE A 315 -2.69 -11.08 9.20
C PHE A 315 -1.68 -11.01 10.35
N ALA A 316 -1.70 -9.94 11.15
CA ALA A 316 -0.83 -9.81 12.32
C ALA A 316 -1.50 -10.38 13.57
N GLU A 317 -0.86 -11.37 14.19
CA GLU A 317 -1.32 -12.07 15.38
C GLU A 317 -0.33 -11.88 16.53
N HIS A 318 -0.85 -11.35 17.67
CA HIS A 318 0.00 -11.07 18.83
C HIS A 318 0.74 -12.31 19.37
N GLY A 319 2.05 -12.19 19.54
CA GLY A 319 2.90 -13.24 20.08
C GLY A 319 3.18 -14.44 19.16
N ARG A 320 2.53 -14.48 17.98
CA ARG A 320 2.78 -15.48 16.94
C ARG A 320 3.72 -14.96 15.87
N ASN A 321 3.31 -13.90 15.15
CA ASN A 321 4.03 -13.34 14.00
C ASN A 321 4.31 -11.84 14.12
N ALA A 322 3.75 -11.19 15.16
CA ALA A 322 3.99 -9.79 15.50
C ALA A 322 3.79 -9.56 17.00
N TRP A 323 4.39 -8.49 17.52
CA TRP A 323 4.10 -7.98 18.85
C TRP A 323 3.15 -6.79 18.73
N LEU A 324 1.86 -7.04 18.98
CA LEU A 324 0.83 -6.01 18.87
C LEU A 324 0.82 -5.14 20.13
N VAL A 325 0.72 -3.82 19.94
CA VAL A 325 0.65 -2.81 21.01
C VAL A 325 -0.59 -1.95 20.84
N ALA A 326 -1.06 -1.36 21.94
CA ALA A 326 -2.19 -0.42 21.89
C ALA A 326 -1.87 0.75 20.95
N PRO A 327 -2.78 1.09 20.01
CA PRO A 327 -2.57 2.19 19.08
C PRO A 327 -2.52 3.54 19.83
N ASN A 328 -1.79 4.50 19.29
CA ASN A 328 -1.65 5.86 19.81
C ASN A 328 -1.12 5.96 21.26
N SER A 329 -0.37 4.95 21.73
CA SER A 329 0.24 4.94 23.07
C SER A 329 1.77 4.87 22.97
N THR A 330 2.44 5.95 23.40
CA THR A 330 3.92 5.97 23.54
C THR A 330 4.38 4.93 24.55
N GLU A 331 3.68 4.78 25.68
CA GLU A 331 3.99 3.79 26.71
C GLU A 331 3.96 2.36 26.14
N ALA A 332 2.89 1.99 25.43
CA ALA A 332 2.78 0.67 24.82
C ALA A 332 3.88 0.40 23.78
N ILE A 333 4.27 1.42 23.00
CA ILE A 333 5.40 1.32 22.07
C ILE A 333 6.71 1.15 22.82
N THR A 334 6.94 1.91 23.90
CA THR A 334 8.13 1.84 24.75
C THR A 334 8.30 0.44 25.35
N ASP A 335 7.24 -0.06 26.00
CA ASP A 335 7.26 -1.37 26.65
C ASP A 335 7.45 -2.50 25.63
N GLY A 336 6.71 -2.46 24.53
CA GLY A 336 6.79 -3.47 23.47
C GLY A 336 8.16 -3.49 22.80
N LEU A 337 8.70 -2.31 22.44
CA LEU A 337 10.02 -2.22 21.83
C LEU A 337 11.13 -2.61 22.84
N GLY A 338 11.02 -2.15 24.09
CA GLY A 338 11.93 -2.54 25.17
C GLY A 338 11.98 -4.06 25.38
N ARG A 339 10.82 -4.73 25.28
CA ARG A 339 10.73 -6.19 25.35
C ARG A 339 11.40 -6.86 24.14
N LEU A 340 11.13 -6.39 22.93
CA LEU A 340 11.76 -6.93 21.72
C LEU A 340 13.29 -6.72 21.73
N LEU A 341 13.79 -5.60 22.24
CA LEU A 341 15.22 -5.36 22.40
C LEU A 341 15.85 -6.34 23.38
N ALA A 342 15.18 -6.69 24.48
CA ALA A 342 15.72 -7.52 25.54
C ALA A 342 15.63 -9.02 25.27
N ASP A 343 14.60 -9.51 24.54
CA ASP A 343 14.25 -10.93 24.41
C ASP A 343 14.55 -11.48 23.03
N ALA A 344 15.74 -12.07 22.85
CA ALA A 344 16.14 -12.71 21.59
C ALA A 344 15.30 -13.97 21.24
N ALA A 345 14.77 -14.68 22.25
CA ALA A 345 13.94 -15.86 22.01
C ALA A 345 12.58 -15.44 21.46
N LEU A 346 12.02 -14.35 21.99
CA LEU A 346 10.79 -13.74 21.45
C LEU A 346 11.00 -13.29 20.01
N ARG A 347 12.10 -12.58 19.71
CA ARG A 347 12.39 -12.16 18.34
C ARG A 347 12.42 -13.32 17.36
N ARG A 348 13.12 -14.41 17.70
CA ARG A 348 13.20 -15.62 16.84
C ARG A 348 11.82 -16.22 16.59
N ARG A 349 11.01 -16.40 17.64
CA ARG A 349 9.65 -16.97 17.51
C ARG A 349 8.76 -16.13 16.60
N LEU A 350 8.80 -14.78 16.76
CA LEU A 350 8.02 -13.87 15.92
C LEU A 350 8.52 -13.88 14.46
N ALA A 351 9.82 -13.98 14.23
CA ALA A 351 10.41 -14.09 12.91
C ALA A 351 9.97 -15.35 12.15
N GLU A 352 9.94 -16.49 12.84
CA GLU A 352 9.45 -17.76 12.27
C GLU A 352 7.96 -17.66 11.88
N GLY A 353 7.12 -17.11 12.77
CA GLY A 353 5.71 -16.88 12.48
C GLY A 353 5.48 -15.86 11.36
N ALA A 354 6.33 -14.83 11.27
CA ALA A 354 6.31 -13.83 10.21
C ALA A 354 6.59 -14.47 8.84
N LEU A 355 7.65 -15.28 8.72
CA LEU A 355 7.99 -16.00 7.48
C LEU A 355 6.88 -16.97 7.06
N GLN A 356 6.28 -17.69 7.99
CA GLN A 356 5.14 -18.55 7.70
C GLN A 356 3.97 -17.75 7.11
N THR A 357 3.60 -16.63 7.74
CA THR A 357 2.50 -15.76 7.29
C THR A 357 2.77 -15.18 5.90
N ALA A 358 4.00 -14.75 5.63
CA ALA A 358 4.42 -14.23 4.31
C ALA A 358 4.33 -15.32 3.23
N GLY A 359 4.74 -16.56 3.55
CA GLY A 359 4.67 -17.71 2.65
C GLY A 359 3.25 -18.08 2.19
N GLU A 360 2.25 -17.80 3.03
CA GLU A 360 0.82 -18.01 2.74
C GLU A 360 0.20 -16.88 1.89
N ARG A 361 0.90 -15.74 1.73
CA ARG A 361 0.39 -14.51 1.08
C ARG A 361 1.21 -14.12 -0.14
N ARG A 362 1.23 -15.00 -1.14
CA ARG A 362 1.97 -14.78 -2.38
C ARG A 362 1.15 -13.99 -3.39
N TRP A 363 1.81 -13.16 -4.18
CA TRP A 363 1.17 -12.35 -5.22
C TRP A 363 0.49 -13.17 -6.32
N ASP A 364 1.03 -14.34 -6.70
CA ASP A 364 0.43 -15.21 -7.71
C ASP A 364 -1.01 -15.60 -7.35
N VAL A 365 -1.24 -16.05 -6.11
CA VAL A 365 -2.58 -16.41 -5.60
C VAL A 365 -3.52 -15.20 -5.55
N VAL A 366 -2.99 -14.04 -5.17
CA VAL A 366 -3.77 -12.78 -5.11
C VAL A 366 -4.24 -12.36 -6.50
N TYR A 367 -3.35 -12.44 -7.50
CA TYR A 367 -3.70 -12.06 -8.88
C TYR A 367 -4.64 -13.05 -9.55
N ASP A 368 -4.53 -14.34 -9.28
CA ASP A 368 -5.46 -15.35 -9.82
C ASP A 368 -6.90 -15.09 -9.37
N ARG A 369 -7.10 -14.70 -8.10
CA ARG A 369 -8.41 -14.30 -7.58
C ARG A 369 -8.93 -13.03 -8.26
N LEU A 370 -8.08 -12.03 -8.44
CA LEU A 370 -8.45 -10.79 -9.12
C LEU A 370 -8.85 -11.02 -10.58
N VAL A 371 -8.12 -11.87 -11.30
CA VAL A 371 -8.47 -12.25 -12.68
C VAL A 371 -9.82 -12.97 -12.72
N ALA A 372 -10.13 -13.81 -11.71
CA ALA A 372 -11.45 -14.42 -11.60
C ALA A 372 -12.56 -13.37 -11.40
N ASP A 373 -12.33 -12.33 -10.58
CA ASP A 373 -13.27 -11.21 -10.41
C ASP A 373 -13.47 -10.44 -11.74
N TYR A 374 -12.42 -10.17 -12.50
CA TYR A 374 -12.53 -9.56 -13.83
C TYR A 374 -13.34 -10.41 -14.80
N ARG A 375 -13.13 -11.73 -14.83
CA ARG A 375 -13.88 -12.66 -15.67
C ARG A 375 -15.35 -12.72 -15.29
N ALA A 376 -15.65 -12.73 -13.98
CA ALA A 376 -17.03 -12.68 -13.49
C ALA A 376 -17.74 -11.39 -13.93
N ALA A 377 -17.08 -10.24 -13.83
CA ALA A 377 -17.61 -8.98 -14.30
C ALA A 377 -17.80 -8.97 -15.82
N ALA A 378 -16.82 -9.46 -16.60
CA ALA A 378 -16.93 -9.54 -18.06
C ALA A 378 -18.07 -10.45 -18.53
N SER A 379 -18.33 -11.55 -17.81
CA SER A 379 -19.42 -12.49 -18.13
C SER A 379 -20.81 -11.89 -17.85
N SER A 380 -20.95 -10.97 -16.89
CA SER A 380 -22.23 -10.30 -16.60
C SER A 380 -22.73 -9.41 -17.73
N ARG A 381 -21.85 -8.98 -18.65
CA ARG A 381 -22.19 -8.24 -19.87
C ARG A 381 -23.05 -9.08 -20.84
N VAL A 382 -22.73 -10.36 -20.93
CA VAL A 382 -23.42 -11.29 -21.88
C VAL A 382 -24.86 -11.52 -21.48
N ILE A 383 -25.16 -11.57 -20.17
CA ILE A 383 -26.50 -11.85 -19.63
C ILE A 383 -27.44 -10.62 -19.78
N ARG A 384 -26.92 -9.38 -19.77
CA ARG A 384 -27.74 -8.16 -19.94
C ARG A 384 -27.99 -7.77 -21.40
N ALA A 385 -27.27 -8.36 -22.34
CA ALA A 385 -27.40 -8.14 -23.79
C ALA A 385 -28.24 -9.22 -24.49
N ALA A 386 -28.64 -10.27 -23.76
CA ALA A 386 -29.57 -11.31 -24.19
C ALA A 386 -30.97 -11.10 -23.56
#